data_df2b906f6999e1e2260ac99a4db42798
#
_entry.id   df2b906f6999e1e2260ac99a4db42798
#
_cell.length_a   1.000
_cell.length_b   1.000
_cell.length_c   1.000
_cell.angle_alpha   90.00
_cell.angle_beta   90.00
_cell.angle_gamma   90.00
#
_symmetry.space_group_name_H-M   'P 1'
#
loop_
_entity.id
_entity.type
_entity.pdbx_description
1 polymer ?
#
loop_
_entity_poly.entity_id
_entity_poly.type
_entity_poly.pdbx_seq_one_letter_code
_entity_poly.pdbx_strand_id
1 'polypeptide(L)'
;QGYAGVGKTTQFRAVMSAVNMLPASERPRVVGLGPTHRAVGEMRSAGVDAQTLASFLHDTQLQQRSGETPDFSNTLFLLDESSMVGNTEMARAYALIAAGGGRAVASGDTDQLQAIAPGQPFRLQQTRSAADVVIMKEIVRQTPELREAVYSLINRDVERALSGLESVKPSQVPRLEGAWAPEHSVTEFSHSQEAKLAEAQQKAMLKGEAFPDIPMTLYEAIVRDYTGRTPEAREQTLIVTHLNEDRR
;
A
#
# COMPACT_ATOMS: atom_id res chain seq x y z
N GLN A 1 -15.50 4.01 -2.97
CA GLN A 1 -14.69 2.93 -3.52
C GLN A 1 -13.86 3.45 -4.69
N GLY A 2 -12.56 3.22 -4.67
CA GLY A 2 -11.69 3.57 -5.79
C GLY A 2 -10.61 2.52 -5.99
N TYR A 3 -10.51 1.96 -7.20
CA TYR A 3 -9.47 1.00 -7.56
C TYR A 3 -8.06 1.58 -7.47
N ALA A 4 -7.04 0.73 -7.61
CA ALA A 4 -5.66 1.17 -7.69
C ALA A 4 -5.46 2.16 -8.84
N GLY A 5 -4.86 3.33 -8.56
CA GLY A 5 -4.51 4.29 -9.60
C GLY A 5 -5.64 5.19 -10.12
N VAL A 6 -6.83 5.20 -9.52
CA VAL A 6 -7.95 6.08 -9.93
C VAL A 6 -7.88 7.51 -9.40
N GLY A 7 -6.81 7.89 -8.70
CA GLY A 7 -6.61 9.27 -8.25
C GLY A 7 -7.31 9.63 -6.94
N LYS A 8 -7.43 8.71 -5.98
CA LYS A 8 -7.99 9.01 -4.64
C LYS A 8 -7.38 10.25 -3.98
N THR A 9 -6.07 10.44 -4.05
CA THR A 9 -5.39 11.63 -3.53
C THR A 9 -5.81 12.92 -4.26
N THR A 10 -6.06 12.85 -5.57
CA THR A 10 -6.58 13.98 -6.35
C THR A 10 -7.99 14.33 -5.92
N GLN A 11 -8.81 13.34 -5.55
CA GLN A 11 -10.13 13.56 -5.00
C GLN A 11 -10.08 14.38 -3.69
N PHE A 12 -9.13 14.11 -2.80
CA PHE A 12 -8.97 14.92 -1.58
C PHE A 12 -8.64 16.37 -1.88
N ARG A 13 -7.79 16.63 -2.88
CA ARG A 13 -7.53 18.01 -3.35
C ARG A 13 -8.79 18.69 -3.89
N ALA A 14 -9.61 17.96 -4.63
CA ALA A 14 -10.90 18.48 -5.12
C ALA A 14 -11.86 18.80 -3.98
N VAL A 15 -11.95 17.94 -2.96
CA VAL A 15 -12.75 18.20 -1.74
C VAL A 15 -12.25 19.45 -1.04
N MET A 16 -10.94 19.60 -0.82
CA MET A 16 -10.35 20.78 -0.19
C MET A 16 -10.62 22.04 -1.00
N SER A 17 -10.51 21.98 -2.32
CA SER A 17 -10.85 23.09 -3.20
C SER A 17 -12.31 23.49 -3.09
N ALA A 18 -13.22 22.51 -3.11
CA ALA A 18 -14.65 22.75 -2.96
C ALA A 18 -15.00 23.38 -1.59
N VAL A 19 -14.41 22.88 -0.51
CA VAL A 19 -14.58 23.43 0.83
C VAL A 19 -14.07 24.87 0.90
N ASN A 20 -12.94 25.17 0.28
CA ASN A 20 -12.36 26.51 0.26
C ASN A 20 -13.18 27.53 -0.57
N MET A 21 -14.05 27.06 -1.47
CA MET A 21 -14.98 27.93 -2.21
C MET A 21 -16.19 28.35 -1.38
N LEU A 22 -16.46 27.67 -0.27
CA LEU A 22 -17.56 28.04 0.62
C LEU A 22 -17.23 29.34 1.39
N PRO A 23 -18.25 30.15 1.77
CA PRO A 23 -18.07 31.25 2.70
C PRO A 23 -17.41 30.79 4.00
N ALA A 24 -16.57 31.62 4.59
CA ALA A 24 -15.81 31.23 5.80
C ALA A 24 -16.69 30.75 6.95
N SER A 25 -17.90 31.30 7.08
CA SER A 25 -18.91 30.93 8.10
C SER A 25 -19.54 29.54 7.85
N GLU A 26 -19.45 29.02 6.64
CA GLU A 26 -20.06 27.74 6.23
C GLU A 26 -19.04 26.63 6.03
N ARG A 27 -17.74 26.98 6.08
CA ARG A 27 -16.65 26.00 5.86
C ARG A 27 -16.60 24.99 6.98
N PRO A 28 -16.74 23.68 6.66
CA PRO A 28 -16.43 22.67 7.65
C PRO A 28 -14.91 22.60 7.87
N ARG A 29 -14.52 22.28 9.09
CA ARG A 29 -13.16 21.77 9.34
C ARG A 29 -13.02 20.41 8.67
N VAL A 30 -11.95 20.18 7.92
CA VAL A 30 -11.68 18.90 7.30
C VAL A 30 -10.54 18.20 8.02
N VAL A 31 -10.79 16.97 8.50
CA VAL A 31 -9.81 16.16 9.24
C VAL A 31 -9.64 14.83 8.52
N GLY A 32 -8.39 14.49 8.17
CA GLY A 32 -8.03 13.22 7.56
C GLY A 32 -7.67 12.17 8.61
N LEU A 33 -8.17 10.94 8.43
CA LEU A 33 -7.83 9.78 9.25
C LEU A 33 -7.34 8.65 8.36
N GLY A 34 -6.17 8.10 8.65
CA GLY A 34 -5.62 6.97 7.91
C GLY A 34 -5.09 5.86 8.83
N PRO A 35 -5.12 4.58 8.41
CA PRO A 35 -4.59 3.49 9.22
C PRO A 35 -3.07 3.50 9.29
N THR A 36 -2.39 4.17 8.36
CA THR A 36 -0.93 4.19 8.25
C THR A 36 -0.39 5.61 8.12
N HIS A 37 0.86 5.82 8.52
CA HIS A 37 1.57 7.09 8.32
C HIS A 37 1.69 7.47 6.84
N ARG A 38 1.75 6.49 5.94
CA ARG A 38 1.77 6.73 4.50
C ARG A 38 0.45 7.35 4.03
N ALA A 39 -0.68 6.77 4.40
CA ALA A 39 -2.00 7.33 4.06
C ALA A 39 -2.16 8.75 4.61
N VAL A 40 -1.72 9.00 5.85
CA VAL A 40 -1.68 10.34 6.45
C VAL A 40 -0.82 11.29 5.64
N GLY A 41 0.37 10.88 5.22
CA GLY A 41 1.28 11.69 4.38
C GLY A 41 0.66 12.05 3.03
N GLU A 42 -0.05 11.13 2.39
CA GLU A 42 -0.75 11.36 1.12
C GLU A 42 -1.91 12.37 1.30
N MET A 43 -2.70 12.26 2.35
CA MET A 43 -3.75 13.24 2.66
C MET A 43 -3.17 14.63 2.96
N ARG A 44 -2.08 14.72 3.73
CA ARG A 44 -1.38 15.99 4.01
C ARG A 44 -0.84 16.63 2.73
N SER A 45 -0.31 15.85 1.80
CA SER A 45 0.14 16.36 0.50
C SER A 45 -1.01 16.93 -0.36
N ALA A 46 -2.24 16.51 -0.08
CA ALA A 46 -3.45 17.04 -0.69
C ALA A 46 -4.04 18.26 0.05
N GLY A 47 -3.38 18.72 1.13
CA GLY A 47 -3.80 19.89 1.92
C GLY A 47 -4.79 19.56 3.04
N VAL A 48 -4.97 18.29 3.38
CA VAL A 48 -5.85 17.85 4.48
C VAL A 48 -5.07 17.82 5.78
N ASP A 49 -5.62 18.40 6.87
CA ASP A 49 -5.10 18.20 8.23
C ASP A 49 -5.39 16.75 8.64
N ALA A 50 -4.34 15.90 8.70
CA ALA A 50 -4.52 14.46 8.85
C ALA A 50 -3.67 13.88 9.98
N GLN A 51 -4.21 12.83 10.62
CA GLN A 51 -3.54 12.03 11.62
C GLN A 51 -3.87 10.54 11.46
N THR A 52 -3.16 9.67 12.18
CA THR A 52 -3.51 8.25 12.16
C THR A 52 -4.83 8.02 12.91
N LEU A 53 -5.60 7.03 12.45
CA LEU A 53 -6.82 6.61 13.14
C LEU A 53 -6.53 6.21 14.59
N ALA A 54 -5.42 5.52 14.84
CA ALA A 54 -5.01 5.13 16.19
C ALA A 54 -4.77 6.36 17.11
N SER A 55 -4.09 7.41 16.60
CA SER A 55 -3.90 8.67 17.34
C SER A 55 -5.23 9.33 17.66
N PHE A 56 -6.11 9.47 16.67
CA PHE A 56 -7.45 10.03 16.87
C PHE A 56 -8.24 9.29 17.96
N LEU A 57 -8.26 7.95 17.91
CA LEU A 57 -8.97 7.15 18.90
C LEU A 57 -8.38 7.28 20.30
N HIS A 58 -7.06 7.39 20.39
CA HIS A 58 -6.34 7.58 21.66
C HIS A 58 -6.63 8.96 22.26
N ASP A 59 -6.45 10.01 21.49
CA ASP A 59 -6.61 11.40 21.94
C ASP A 59 -8.06 11.69 22.38
N THR A 60 -9.03 11.23 21.60
CA THR A 60 -10.45 11.34 21.93
C THR A 60 -10.80 10.58 23.21
N GLN A 61 -10.16 9.41 23.43
CA GLN A 61 -10.34 8.65 24.67
C GLN A 61 -9.77 9.39 25.88
N LEU A 62 -8.64 10.06 25.74
CA LEU A 62 -8.06 10.88 26.82
C LEU A 62 -8.99 12.04 27.17
N GLN A 63 -9.53 12.75 26.18
CA GLN A 63 -10.51 13.82 26.39
C GLN A 63 -11.74 13.32 27.15
N GLN A 64 -12.31 12.18 26.75
CA GLN A 64 -13.45 11.60 27.45
C GLN A 64 -13.14 11.22 28.90
N ARG A 65 -11.92 10.72 29.18
CA ARG A 65 -11.49 10.41 30.55
C ARG A 65 -11.30 11.66 31.43
N SER A 66 -10.95 12.78 30.85
CA SER A 66 -10.88 14.09 31.55
C SER A 66 -12.25 14.76 31.73
N GLY A 67 -13.33 14.09 31.27
CA GLY A 67 -14.69 14.62 31.37
C GLY A 67 -15.06 15.58 30.25
N GLU A 68 -14.18 15.74 29.25
CA GLU A 68 -14.45 16.57 28.07
C GLU A 68 -15.24 15.78 27.03
N THR A 69 -16.25 16.42 26.44
CA THR A 69 -16.98 15.87 25.29
C THR A 69 -16.38 16.47 24.02
N PRO A 70 -15.80 15.67 23.12
CA PRO A 70 -15.29 16.19 21.85
C PRO A 70 -16.41 16.85 21.03
N ASP A 71 -16.17 18.07 20.57
CA ASP A 71 -17.07 18.79 19.66
C ASP A 71 -16.51 18.71 18.23
N PHE A 72 -17.23 17.98 17.37
CA PHE A 72 -16.97 17.84 15.94
C PHE A 72 -18.08 18.47 15.10
N SER A 73 -18.88 19.35 15.69
CA SER A 73 -19.85 20.14 14.95
C SER A 73 -19.14 20.86 13.79
N ASN A 74 -19.77 20.86 12.62
CA ASN A 74 -19.18 21.42 11.39
C ASN A 74 -17.80 20.80 11.01
N THR A 75 -17.56 19.53 11.36
CA THR A 75 -16.33 18.83 10.98
C THR A 75 -16.63 17.68 10.01
N LEU A 76 -15.89 17.63 8.91
CA LEU A 76 -15.90 16.56 7.93
C LEU A 76 -14.65 15.70 8.10
N PHE A 77 -14.84 14.45 8.46
CA PHE A 77 -13.75 13.46 8.52
C PHE A 77 -13.62 12.71 7.22
N LEU A 78 -12.39 12.62 6.70
CA LEU A 78 -12.03 11.84 5.53
C LEU A 78 -11.21 10.63 5.99
N LEU A 79 -11.80 9.44 5.93
CA LEU A 79 -11.12 8.19 6.28
C LEU A 79 -10.53 7.58 5.01
N ASP A 80 -9.21 7.56 4.87
CA ASP A 80 -8.55 6.92 3.72
C ASP A 80 -8.05 5.52 4.07
N GLU A 81 -7.84 4.70 3.04
CA GLU A 81 -7.47 3.28 3.13
C GLU A 81 -8.38 2.51 4.10
N SER A 82 -9.68 2.81 4.08
CA SER A 82 -10.68 2.25 5.01
C SER A 82 -10.83 0.73 4.92
N SER A 83 -10.40 0.10 3.81
CA SER A 83 -10.32 -1.36 3.67
C SER A 83 -9.34 -2.02 4.66
N MET A 84 -8.35 -1.26 5.14
CA MET A 84 -7.34 -1.73 6.10
C MET A 84 -7.76 -1.56 7.57
N VAL A 85 -8.96 -1.05 7.84
CA VAL A 85 -9.47 -0.80 9.20
C VAL A 85 -10.41 -1.92 9.61
N GLY A 86 -10.18 -2.50 10.80
CA GLY A 86 -11.02 -3.57 11.35
C GLY A 86 -12.34 -3.08 11.95
N ASN A 87 -13.23 -4.01 12.29
CA ASN A 87 -14.58 -3.69 12.79
C ASN A 87 -14.56 -2.82 14.05
N THR A 88 -13.74 -3.15 15.02
CA THR A 88 -13.72 -2.46 16.32
C THR A 88 -13.26 -1.01 16.18
N GLU A 89 -12.21 -0.76 15.43
CA GLU A 89 -11.67 0.59 15.24
C GLU A 89 -12.63 1.46 14.41
N MET A 90 -13.20 0.90 13.34
CA MET A 90 -14.15 1.60 12.49
C MET A 90 -15.42 1.96 13.25
N ALA A 91 -15.99 1.01 14.00
CA ALA A 91 -17.20 1.24 14.81
C ALA A 91 -16.96 2.32 15.86
N ARG A 92 -15.79 2.27 16.53
CA ARG A 92 -15.41 3.25 17.53
C ARG A 92 -15.21 4.63 16.92
N ALA A 93 -14.54 4.73 15.77
CA ALA A 93 -14.33 5.99 15.07
C ALA A 93 -15.66 6.66 14.71
N TYR A 94 -16.58 5.91 14.10
CA TYR A 94 -17.89 6.45 13.75
C TYR A 94 -18.73 6.83 14.96
N ALA A 95 -18.69 6.03 16.02
CA ALA A 95 -19.40 6.38 17.26
C ALA A 95 -18.90 7.70 17.87
N LEU A 96 -17.59 7.92 17.90
CA LEU A 96 -16.97 9.14 18.40
C LEU A 96 -17.29 10.34 17.50
N ILE A 97 -17.16 10.18 16.19
CA ILE A 97 -17.47 11.25 15.23
C ILE A 97 -18.94 11.66 15.32
N ALA A 98 -19.84 10.69 15.37
CA ALA A 98 -21.27 10.94 15.46
C ALA A 98 -21.66 11.58 16.80
N ALA A 99 -21.10 11.09 17.92
CA ALA A 99 -21.34 11.66 19.24
C ALA A 99 -20.90 13.14 19.34
N GLY A 100 -19.82 13.51 18.64
CA GLY A 100 -19.35 14.90 18.55
C GLY A 100 -20.07 15.75 17.48
N GLY A 101 -21.06 15.20 16.76
CA GLY A 101 -21.79 15.93 15.70
C GLY A 101 -21.06 16.05 14.37
N GLY A 102 -19.98 15.28 14.15
CA GLY A 102 -19.22 15.26 12.92
C GLY A 102 -19.85 14.41 11.82
N ARG A 103 -19.32 14.54 10.63
CA ARG A 103 -19.68 13.72 9.46
C ARG A 103 -18.44 12.99 8.97
N ALA A 104 -18.61 11.79 8.36
CA ALA A 104 -17.52 11.01 7.86
C ALA A 104 -17.75 10.54 6.41
N VAL A 105 -16.69 10.56 5.63
CA VAL A 105 -16.61 9.96 4.31
C VAL A 105 -15.46 8.94 4.32
N ALA A 106 -15.75 7.68 4.00
CA ALA A 106 -14.76 6.63 3.90
C ALA A 106 -14.32 6.43 2.45
N SER A 107 -13.02 6.35 2.25
CA SER A 107 -12.35 6.06 0.98
C SER A 107 -11.51 4.78 1.13
N GLY A 108 -11.46 3.95 0.11
CA GLY A 108 -10.68 2.72 0.14
C GLY A 108 -10.91 1.87 -1.10
N ASP A 109 -10.31 0.69 -1.08
CA ASP A 109 -10.44 -0.30 -2.13
C ASP A 109 -10.62 -1.69 -1.52
N THR A 110 -11.77 -2.31 -1.72
CA THR A 110 -12.09 -3.64 -1.16
C THR A 110 -11.29 -4.77 -1.78
N ASP A 111 -10.65 -4.55 -2.92
CA ASP A 111 -9.85 -5.54 -3.65
C ASP A 111 -8.33 -5.38 -3.39
N GLN A 112 -7.93 -4.37 -2.61
CA GLN A 112 -6.56 -4.19 -2.14
C GLN A 112 -6.34 -4.78 -0.74
N LEU A 113 -5.28 -4.33 -0.06
CA LEU A 113 -4.94 -4.79 1.29
C LEU A 113 -6.10 -4.61 2.25
N GLN A 114 -6.41 -5.67 2.97
CA GLN A 114 -7.47 -5.70 3.97
C GLN A 114 -6.92 -5.55 5.37
N ALA A 115 -7.81 -5.30 6.32
CA ALA A 115 -7.46 -5.22 7.72
C ALA A 115 -6.85 -6.53 8.22
N ILE A 116 -5.77 -6.41 9.03
CA ILE A 116 -5.24 -7.55 9.80
C ILE A 116 -6.19 -7.87 10.96
N ALA A 117 -6.80 -6.84 11.56
CA ALA A 117 -7.83 -6.98 12.57
C ALA A 117 -9.13 -7.57 11.99
N PRO A 118 -9.92 -8.31 12.77
CA PRO A 118 -11.12 -8.98 12.28
C PRO A 118 -12.16 -8.04 11.65
N GLY A 119 -12.73 -8.49 10.54
CA GLY A 119 -13.86 -7.88 9.86
C GLY A 119 -13.49 -7.03 8.65
N GLN A 120 -14.51 -6.69 7.87
CA GLN A 120 -14.43 -5.87 6.67
C GLN A 120 -15.52 -4.77 6.70
N PRO A 121 -15.44 -3.83 7.64
CA PRO A 121 -16.51 -2.86 7.86
C PRO A 121 -16.72 -1.97 6.62
N PHE A 122 -15.67 -1.60 5.91
CA PHE A 122 -15.76 -0.79 4.69
C PHE A 122 -16.56 -1.49 3.59
N ARG A 123 -16.37 -2.80 3.40
CA ARG A 123 -17.17 -3.60 2.46
C ARG A 123 -18.62 -3.75 2.92
N LEU A 124 -18.84 -3.95 4.23
CA LEU A 124 -20.18 -4.05 4.78
C LEU A 124 -20.97 -2.75 4.62
N GLN A 125 -20.34 -1.60 4.78
CA GLN A 125 -20.97 -0.30 4.55
C GLN A 125 -21.47 -0.15 3.11
N GLN A 126 -20.70 -0.57 2.13
CA GLN A 126 -21.09 -0.49 0.72
C GLN A 126 -22.26 -1.40 0.37
N THR A 127 -22.40 -2.53 1.05
CA THR A 127 -23.36 -3.58 0.69
C THR A 127 -24.58 -3.65 1.61
N ARG A 128 -24.48 -3.13 2.83
CA ARG A 128 -25.45 -3.35 3.91
C ARG A 128 -25.88 -2.08 4.66
N SER A 129 -25.38 -0.90 4.29
CA SER A 129 -25.77 0.35 4.94
C SER A 129 -26.57 1.25 4.01
N ALA A 130 -27.16 2.31 4.58
CA ALA A 130 -27.83 3.38 3.85
C ALA A 130 -26.85 4.47 3.34
N ALA A 131 -25.54 4.22 3.40
CA ALA A 131 -24.55 5.17 2.93
C ALA A 131 -24.56 5.22 1.39
N ASP A 132 -24.46 6.42 0.84
CA ASP A 132 -24.25 6.60 -0.59
C ASP A 132 -22.86 6.09 -0.99
N VAL A 133 -22.81 5.31 -2.07
CA VAL A 133 -21.58 4.71 -2.58
C VAL A 133 -21.28 5.24 -3.96
N VAL A 134 -20.08 5.81 -4.12
CA VAL A 134 -19.51 6.21 -5.41
C VAL A 134 -18.33 5.31 -5.74
N ILE A 135 -18.29 4.77 -6.96
CA ILE A 135 -17.21 3.92 -7.42
C ILE A 135 -16.42 4.62 -8.52
N MET A 136 -15.15 4.89 -8.24
CA MET A 136 -14.19 5.42 -9.19
C MET A 136 -13.53 4.26 -9.95
N LYS A 137 -13.75 4.19 -11.27
CA LYS A 137 -13.30 3.07 -12.10
C LYS A 137 -12.17 3.44 -13.07
N GLU A 138 -12.04 4.72 -13.42
CA GLU A 138 -11.08 5.16 -14.41
C GLU A 138 -9.66 5.20 -13.82
N ILE A 139 -8.76 4.42 -14.41
CA ILE A 139 -7.35 4.38 -14.02
C ILE A 139 -6.62 5.54 -14.69
N VAL A 140 -6.06 6.45 -13.87
CA VAL A 140 -5.37 7.66 -14.34
C VAL A 140 -3.88 7.68 -13.99
N ARG A 141 -3.42 6.82 -13.06
CA ARG A 141 -2.02 6.79 -12.61
C ARG A 141 -1.10 6.09 -13.59
N GLN A 142 -1.57 5.00 -14.19
CA GLN A 142 -0.76 4.18 -15.09
C GLN A 142 -0.75 4.76 -16.50
N THR A 143 0.35 4.50 -17.22
CA THR A 143 0.43 4.80 -18.64
C THR A 143 -0.60 3.99 -19.43
N PRO A 144 -1.01 4.42 -20.65
CA PRO A 144 -1.99 3.68 -21.44
C PRO A 144 -1.64 2.21 -21.63
N GLU A 145 -0.36 1.90 -21.82
CA GLU A 145 0.17 0.55 -22.06
C GLU A 145 -0.06 -0.38 -20.85
N LEU A 146 0.07 0.15 -19.64
CA LEU A 146 -0.11 -0.61 -18.40
C LEU A 146 -1.57 -0.70 -17.94
N ARG A 147 -2.45 0.16 -18.44
CA ARG A 147 -3.87 0.20 -18.02
C ARG A 147 -4.59 -1.11 -18.29
N GLU A 148 -4.38 -1.70 -19.46
CA GLU A 148 -4.99 -3.00 -19.84
C GLU A 148 -4.58 -4.11 -18.87
N ALA A 149 -3.31 -4.19 -18.50
CA ALA A 149 -2.83 -5.15 -17.52
C ALA A 149 -3.47 -4.93 -16.14
N VAL A 150 -3.60 -3.67 -15.69
CA VAL A 150 -4.24 -3.34 -14.41
C VAL A 150 -5.73 -3.66 -14.45
N TYR A 151 -6.47 -3.37 -15.52
CA TYR A 151 -7.86 -3.77 -15.66
C TYR A 151 -8.04 -5.28 -15.66
N SER A 152 -7.13 -6.01 -16.30
CA SER A 152 -7.12 -7.48 -16.27
C SER A 152 -6.93 -8.01 -14.86
N LEU A 153 -6.00 -7.42 -14.08
CA LEU A 153 -5.80 -7.79 -12.66
C LEU A 153 -7.03 -7.49 -11.80
N ILE A 154 -7.70 -6.34 -12.00
CA ILE A 154 -8.96 -6.00 -11.30
C ILE A 154 -10.03 -7.05 -11.59
N ASN A 155 -10.09 -7.54 -12.82
CA ASN A 155 -11.01 -8.60 -13.25
C ASN A 155 -10.53 -10.02 -12.86
N ARG A 156 -9.37 -10.13 -12.15
CA ARG A 156 -8.73 -11.39 -11.74
C ARG A 156 -8.27 -12.27 -12.91
N ASP A 157 -8.09 -11.68 -14.05
CA ASP A 157 -7.54 -12.31 -15.26
C ASP A 157 -6.02 -12.10 -15.28
N VAL A 158 -5.31 -12.91 -14.48
CA VAL A 158 -3.85 -12.79 -14.29
C VAL A 158 -3.11 -13.17 -15.58
N GLU A 159 -3.58 -14.17 -16.30
CA GLU A 159 -2.95 -14.63 -17.55
C GLU A 159 -2.95 -13.51 -18.60
N ARG A 160 -4.10 -12.86 -18.81
CA ARG A 160 -4.21 -11.71 -19.72
C ARG A 160 -3.36 -10.53 -19.25
N ALA A 161 -3.30 -10.26 -17.94
CA ALA A 161 -2.48 -9.19 -17.40
C ALA A 161 -1.00 -9.42 -17.70
N LEU A 162 -0.49 -10.63 -17.48
CA LEU A 162 0.92 -10.98 -17.71
C LEU A 162 1.27 -11.05 -19.19
N SER A 163 0.37 -11.56 -20.04
CA SER A 163 0.60 -11.63 -21.50
C SER A 163 0.69 -10.25 -22.17
N GLY A 164 0.10 -9.22 -21.55
CA GLY A 164 0.16 -7.83 -22.03
C GLY A 164 1.41 -7.06 -21.58
N LEU A 165 2.25 -7.64 -20.71
CA LEU A 165 3.46 -7.00 -20.22
C LEU A 165 4.68 -7.45 -21.02
N GLU A 166 5.50 -6.48 -21.43
CA GLU A 166 6.79 -6.81 -22.01
C GLU A 166 7.75 -7.31 -20.94
N SER A 167 8.33 -8.48 -21.18
CA SER A 167 9.40 -9.01 -20.34
C SER A 167 10.73 -8.38 -20.77
N VAL A 168 11.31 -7.57 -19.91
CA VAL A 168 12.66 -7.03 -20.14
C VAL A 168 13.68 -8.15 -20.00
N LYS A 169 14.40 -8.43 -21.10
CA LYS A 169 15.49 -9.42 -21.05
C LYS A 169 16.62 -8.92 -20.15
N PRO A 170 17.21 -9.76 -19.30
CA PRO A 170 18.31 -9.36 -18.42
C PRO A 170 19.47 -8.67 -19.15
N SER A 171 19.75 -9.07 -20.39
CA SER A 171 20.77 -8.44 -21.25
C SER A 171 20.46 -6.99 -21.67
N GLN A 172 19.20 -6.56 -21.57
CA GLN A 172 18.78 -5.20 -21.91
C GLN A 172 18.90 -4.21 -20.72
N VAL A 173 19.13 -4.75 -19.51
CA VAL A 173 19.29 -3.91 -18.31
C VAL A 173 20.72 -3.38 -18.25
N PRO A 174 20.95 -2.05 -18.20
CA PRO A 174 22.27 -1.47 -18.12
C PRO A 174 23.05 -1.95 -16.88
N ARG A 175 24.29 -2.43 -17.08
CA ARG A 175 25.12 -3.04 -16.04
C ARG A 175 26.52 -2.46 -16.03
N LEU A 176 27.18 -2.61 -14.89
CA LEU A 176 28.61 -2.36 -14.75
C LEU A 176 29.41 -3.38 -15.56
N GLU A 177 30.59 -2.98 -16.01
CA GLU A 177 31.46 -3.84 -16.80
C GLU A 177 31.86 -5.11 -15.99
N GLY A 178 31.71 -6.29 -16.60
CA GLY A 178 32.00 -7.57 -15.95
C GLY A 178 31.00 -8.01 -14.87
N ALA A 179 29.90 -7.28 -14.66
CA ALA A 179 28.89 -7.66 -13.68
C ALA A 179 28.11 -8.91 -14.13
N TRP A 180 27.81 -9.76 -13.16
CA TRP A 180 26.94 -10.92 -13.38
C TRP A 180 25.54 -10.49 -13.78
N ALA A 181 24.90 -11.24 -14.65
CA ALA A 181 23.51 -11.08 -15.04
C ALA A 181 22.83 -12.46 -15.11
N PRO A 182 21.54 -12.55 -14.74
CA PRO A 182 20.78 -13.79 -14.97
C PRO A 182 20.63 -14.06 -16.46
N GLU A 183 20.60 -15.33 -16.83
CA GLU A 183 20.40 -15.75 -18.25
C GLU A 183 18.95 -15.55 -18.68
N HIS A 184 18.00 -15.69 -17.76
CA HIS A 184 16.57 -15.61 -18.00
C HIS A 184 15.91 -14.52 -17.14
N SER A 185 14.82 -13.96 -17.62
CA SER A 185 14.01 -13.00 -16.89
C SER A 185 13.24 -13.61 -15.70
N VAL A 186 13.06 -14.92 -15.70
CA VAL A 186 12.49 -15.70 -14.59
C VAL A 186 13.47 -16.81 -14.23
N THR A 187 13.85 -16.86 -12.95
CA THR A 187 14.69 -17.92 -12.40
C THR A 187 14.01 -18.48 -11.16
N GLU A 188 13.75 -19.78 -11.14
CA GLU A 188 13.13 -20.46 -10.01
C GLU A 188 14.19 -21.05 -9.09
N PHE A 189 14.06 -20.80 -7.79
CA PHE A 189 14.89 -21.39 -6.74
C PHE A 189 14.01 -22.30 -5.88
N SER A 190 14.37 -23.58 -5.73
CA SER A 190 13.61 -24.49 -4.88
C SER A 190 14.15 -24.49 -3.44
N HIS A 191 13.25 -24.51 -2.45
CA HIS A 191 13.61 -24.64 -1.04
C HIS A 191 14.49 -25.85 -0.74
N SER A 192 14.33 -26.93 -1.48
CA SER A 192 15.18 -28.14 -1.32
C SER A 192 16.62 -27.91 -1.77
N GLN A 193 16.85 -27.05 -2.74
CA GLN A 193 18.19 -26.66 -3.19
C GLN A 193 18.84 -25.74 -2.17
N GLU A 194 18.10 -24.76 -1.65
CA GLU A 194 18.60 -23.83 -0.61
C GLU A 194 18.98 -24.57 0.69
N ALA A 195 18.14 -25.52 1.14
CA ALA A 195 18.44 -26.32 2.34
C ALA A 195 19.71 -27.18 2.15
N LYS A 196 19.88 -27.85 1.01
CA LYS A 196 21.09 -28.61 0.69
C LYS A 196 22.33 -27.74 0.60
N LEU A 197 22.15 -26.51 0.11
CA LEU A 197 23.21 -25.53 0.00
C LEU A 197 23.68 -25.07 1.38
N ALA A 198 22.75 -24.68 2.24
CA ALA A 198 23.06 -24.28 3.62
C ALA A 198 23.77 -25.41 4.39
N GLU A 199 23.32 -26.66 4.22
CA GLU A 199 23.95 -27.84 4.83
C GLU A 199 25.39 -28.09 4.29
N ALA A 200 25.59 -27.91 3.00
CA ALA A 200 26.91 -28.06 2.37
C ALA A 200 27.88 -26.95 2.82
N GLN A 201 27.42 -25.71 2.90
CA GLN A 201 28.20 -24.58 3.43
C GLN A 201 28.61 -24.81 4.89
N GLN A 202 27.67 -25.25 5.71
CA GLN A 202 27.94 -25.54 7.12
C GLN A 202 28.97 -26.67 7.29
N LYS A 203 28.88 -27.72 6.48
CA LYS A 203 29.86 -28.83 6.48
C LYS A 203 31.24 -28.40 6.03
N ALA A 204 31.36 -27.58 4.99
CA ALA A 204 32.62 -27.02 4.52
C ALA A 204 33.29 -26.13 5.56
N MET A 205 32.48 -25.26 6.20
CA MET A 205 32.93 -24.37 7.28
C MET A 205 33.48 -25.15 8.48
N LEU A 206 32.83 -26.23 8.90
CA LEU A 206 33.27 -27.09 10.00
C LEU A 206 34.55 -27.84 9.70
N LYS A 207 34.85 -28.15 8.44
CA LYS A 207 36.02 -28.86 7.99
C LYS A 207 37.19 -27.96 7.61
N GLY A 208 36.99 -26.63 7.56
CA GLY A 208 38.00 -25.69 7.05
C GLY A 208 38.32 -25.89 5.56
N GLU A 209 37.41 -26.53 4.81
CA GLU A 209 37.50 -26.74 3.36
C GLU A 209 37.04 -25.45 2.63
N ALA A 210 37.59 -25.22 1.43
CA ALA A 210 37.09 -24.18 0.54
C ALA A 210 35.60 -24.42 0.24
N PHE A 211 34.81 -23.35 0.17
CA PHE A 211 33.42 -23.48 -0.21
C PHE A 211 33.32 -24.16 -1.57
N PRO A 212 32.53 -25.25 -1.72
CA PRO A 212 32.31 -25.87 -3.01
C PRO A 212 31.73 -24.85 -3.98
N ASP A 213 31.94 -25.05 -5.27
CA ASP A 213 31.31 -24.22 -6.32
C ASP A 213 29.79 -24.50 -6.32
N ILE A 214 29.09 -23.73 -5.52
CA ILE A 214 27.70 -23.98 -5.13
C ILE A 214 26.82 -23.06 -5.98
N PRO A 215 25.71 -23.57 -6.52
CA PRO A 215 24.72 -22.69 -7.19
C PRO A 215 24.32 -21.54 -6.26
N MET A 216 24.29 -20.36 -6.81
CA MET A 216 23.93 -19.13 -6.12
C MET A 216 22.57 -19.26 -5.44
N THR A 217 22.45 -18.80 -4.18
CA THR A 217 21.16 -18.73 -3.52
C THR A 217 20.28 -17.64 -4.15
N LEU A 218 18.97 -17.69 -3.91
CA LEU A 218 18.05 -16.64 -4.36
C LEU A 218 18.51 -15.25 -3.93
N TYR A 219 18.90 -15.11 -2.67
CA TYR A 219 19.34 -13.82 -2.12
C TYR A 219 20.65 -13.33 -2.75
N GLU A 220 21.61 -14.23 -2.94
CA GLU A 220 22.87 -13.90 -3.64
C GLU A 220 22.61 -13.48 -5.09
N ALA A 221 21.70 -14.17 -5.78
CA ALA A 221 21.33 -13.83 -7.14
C ALA A 221 20.66 -12.44 -7.22
N ILE A 222 19.74 -12.13 -6.31
CA ILE A 222 19.08 -10.81 -6.23
C ILE A 222 20.11 -9.71 -5.95
N VAL A 223 20.98 -9.92 -4.96
CA VAL A 223 22.01 -8.94 -4.59
C VAL A 223 22.99 -8.72 -5.73
N ARG A 224 23.47 -9.77 -6.38
CA ARG A 224 24.40 -9.66 -7.52
C ARG A 224 23.75 -8.98 -8.72
N ASP A 225 22.50 -9.34 -9.03
CA ASP A 225 21.76 -8.67 -10.11
C ASP A 225 21.58 -7.19 -9.85
N TYR A 226 21.12 -6.83 -8.64
CA TYR A 226 20.90 -5.45 -8.28
C TYR A 226 22.19 -4.62 -8.21
N THR A 227 23.22 -5.12 -7.53
CA THR A 227 24.49 -4.41 -7.38
C THR A 227 25.28 -4.31 -8.69
N GLY A 228 25.07 -5.26 -9.60
CA GLY A 228 25.65 -5.24 -10.94
C GLY A 228 25.02 -4.24 -11.91
N ARG A 229 23.85 -3.67 -11.59
CA ARG A 229 23.20 -2.65 -12.43
C ARG A 229 23.90 -1.31 -12.29
N THR A 230 23.81 -0.45 -13.33
CA THR A 230 24.28 0.94 -13.23
C THR A 230 23.47 1.72 -12.18
N PRO A 231 24.00 2.83 -11.63
CA PRO A 231 23.26 3.66 -10.67
C PRO A 231 21.87 4.05 -11.17
N GLU A 232 21.76 4.47 -12.43
CA GLU A 232 20.49 4.88 -13.05
C GLU A 232 19.51 3.70 -13.15
N ALA A 233 19.99 2.52 -13.52
CA ALA A 233 19.17 1.32 -13.58
C ALA A 233 18.71 0.87 -12.18
N ARG A 234 19.53 1.08 -11.13
CA ARG A 234 19.14 0.80 -9.73
C ARG A 234 18.04 1.74 -9.24
N GLU A 235 18.10 3.02 -9.58
CA GLU A 235 17.05 3.99 -9.23
C GLU A 235 15.69 3.63 -9.84
N GLN A 236 15.68 2.98 -10.99
CA GLN A 236 14.47 2.50 -11.67
C GLN A 236 14.06 1.08 -11.25
N THR A 237 14.77 0.48 -10.29
CA THR A 237 14.54 -0.91 -9.85
C THR A 237 13.88 -0.93 -8.48
N LEU A 238 12.77 -1.66 -8.36
CA LEU A 238 12.13 -1.96 -7.09
C LEU A 238 12.27 -3.45 -6.80
N ILE A 239 12.86 -3.79 -5.66
CA ILE A 239 12.88 -5.17 -5.15
C ILE A 239 11.64 -5.36 -4.27
N VAL A 240 10.78 -6.30 -4.64
CA VAL A 240 9.58 -6.63 -3.86
C VAL A 240 9.78 -7.97 -3.19
N THR A 241 9.67 -7.99 -1.85
CA THR A 241 9.79 -9.20 -1.03
C THR A 241 8.47 -9.49 -0.33
N HIS A 242 8.16 -10.77 -0.12
CA HIS A 242 6.92 -11.21 0.52
C HIS A 242 6.96 -11.02 2.03
N LEU A 243 8.07 -11.33 2.68
CA LEU A 243 8.23 -11.27 4.13
C LEU A 243 9.11 -10.08 4.56
N ASN A 244 8.86 -9.56 5.76
CA ASN A 244 9.69 -8.51 6.35
C ASN A 244 11.10 -9.00 6.71
N GLU A 245 11.26 -10.30 6.93
CA GLU A 245 12.56 -10.95 7.20
C GLU A 245 13.49 -10.89 6.00
N ASP A 246 12.93 -10.93 4.77
CA ASP A 246 13.68 -10.86 3.52
C ASP A 246 14.24 -9.45 3.21
N ARG A 247 13.89 -8.45 4.04
CA ARG A 247 14.36 -7.05 3.88
C ARG A 247 15.65 -6.75 4.62
N ARG A 248 16.16 -7.69 5.41
CA ARG A 248 17.39 -7.57 6.21
C ARG A 248 18.57 -8.15 5.48
#